data_c6c9e238181bda22d58057fc54a0493d
#
_entry.id   c6c9e238181bda22d58057fc54a0493d
#
_cell.length_a   1.000
_cell.length_b   1.000
_cell.length_c   1.000
_cell.angle_alpha   90.00
_cell.angle_beta   90.00
_cell.angle_gamma   90.00
#
_symmetry.space_group_name_H-M   'P 1'
#
loop_
_entity.id
_entity.type
_entity.pdbx_description
1 polymer ?
#
loop_
_entity_poly.entity_id
_entity_poly.type
_entity_poly.pdbx_seq_one_letter_code
_entity_poly.pdbx_strand_id
1 'polypeptide(L)' 'DENLRDLLRLRYLEFRKWEDIAYILHYSSRHTRRKHNEALREVEKILISN' A
#
# COMPACT_ATOMS: atom_id res chain seq x y z
N ASP A 1 8.63 -2.09 -6.10
CA ASP A 1 7.39 -2.51 -6.77
C ASP A 1 6.48 -1.30 -6.96
N GLU A 2 6.13 -1.00 -8.19
CA GLU A 2 5.30 0.15 -8.52
C GLU A 2 3.94 0.09 -7.85
N ASN A 3 3.38 -1.10 -7.72
CA ASN A 3 2.06 -1.27 -7.09
C ASN A 3 2.09 -0.92 -5.61
N LEU A 4 3.19 -1.22 -4.92
CA LEU A 4 3.33 -0.86 -3.52
C LEU A 4 3.42 0.65 -3.35
N ARG A 5 4.13 1.31 -4.25
CA ARG A 5 4.26 2.76 -4.22
C ARG A 5 2.90 3.43 -4.46
N ASP A 6 2.16 2.94 -5.45
CA ASP A 6 0.84 3.48 -5.77
C ASP A 6 -0.12 3.28 -4.60
N LEU A 7 -0.06 2.12 -3.96
CA LEU A 7 -0.91 1.82 -2.83
C LEU A 7 -0.65 2.78 -1.67
N LEU A 8 0.62 3.02 -1.36
CA LEU A 8 0.98 3.94 -0.29
C LEU A 8 0.53 5.36 -0.61
N ARG A 9 0.69 5.79 -1.86
CA ARG A 9 0.26 7.12 -2.27
C ARG A 9 -1.25 7.28 -2.13
N LEU A 10 -2.00 6.32 -2.60
CA LEU A 10 -3.47 6.38 -2.54
C LEU A 10 -3.95 6.39 -1.09
N ARG A 11 -3.32 5.61 -0.23
CA ARG A 11 -3.75 5.51 1.15
C ARG A 11 -3.34 6.72 1.99
N TYR A 12 -2.10 7.17 1.85
CA TYR A 12 -1.54 8.16 2.77
C TYR A 12 -1.50 9.59 2.21
N LEU A 13 -1.42 9.74 0.91
CA LEU A 13 -1.42 11.07 0.31
C LEU A 13 -2.80 11.49 -0.18
N GLU A 14 -3.58 10.55 -0.70
CA GLU A 14 -4.92 10.85 -1.20
C GLU A 14 -6.01 10.45 -0.23
N PHE A 15 -5.68 9.80 0.87
CA PHE A 15 -6.62 9.40 1.92
C PHE A 15 -7.76 8.53 1.40
N ARG A 16 -7.47 7.65 0.45
CA ARG A 16 -8.46 6.76 -0.12
C ARG A 16 -8.79 5.63 0.85
N LYS A 17 -10.04 5.18 0.81
CA LYS A 17 -10.47 4.01 1.58
C LYS A 17 -9.89 2.75 0.94
N TRP A 18 -9.73 1.71 1.73
CA TRP A 18 -9.20 0.44 1.21
C TRP A 18 -10.03 -0.11 0.07
N GLU A 19 -11.36 0.05 0.12
CA GLU A 19 -12.25 -0.40 -0.94
C GLU A 19 -11.94 0.32 -2.26
N ASP A 20 -11.69 1.61 -2.17
CA ASP A 20 -11.37 2.42 -3.34
C ASP A 20 -10.03 2.01 -3.92
N ILE A 21 -9.04 1.77 -3.05
CA ILE A 21 -7.70 1.37 -3.48
C ILE A 21 -7.76 0.01 -4.17
N ALA A 22 -8.51 -0.92 -3.60
CA ALA A 22 -8.67 -2.24 -4.20
C ALA A 22 -9.29 -2.12 -5.60
N TYR A 23 -10.27 -1.26 -5.75
CA TYR A 23 -10.92 -1.04 -7.03
C TYR A 23 -9.95 -0.42 -8.05
N ILE A 24 -9.24 0.60 -7.64
CA ILE A 24 -8.30 1.32 -8.53
C ILE A 24 -7.17 0.39 -8.99
N LEU A 25 -6.65 -0.42 -8.09
CA LEU A 25 -5.52 -1.31 -8.40
C LEU A 25 -5.97 -2.68 -8.88
N HIS A 26 -7.27 -2.92 -8.98
CA HIS A 26 -7.86 -4.19 -9.41
C HIS A 26 -7.45 -5.35 -8.51
N TYR A 27 -7.39 -5.10 -7.20
CA TYR A 27 -7.07 -6.10 -6.20
C TYR A 27 -8.32 -6.50 -5.42
N SER A 28 -8.32 -7.72 -4.88
CA SER A 28 -9.30 -8.09 -3.88
C SER A 28 -8.97 -7.38 -2.57
N SER A 29 -9.93 -7.29 -1.65
CA SER A 29 -9.69 -6.66 -0.35
C SER A 29 -8.56 -7.35 0.41
N ARG A 30 -8.53 -8.68 0.37
CA ARG A 30 -7.48 -9.46 1.03
C ARG A 30 -6.11 -9.15 0.41
N HIS A 31 -6.05 -9.10 -0.91
CA HIS A 31 -4.81 -8.83 -1.62
C HIS A 31 -4.30 -7.42 -1.30
N THR A 32 -5.20 -6.45 -1.24
CA THR A 32 -4.86 -5.07 -0.93
C THR A 32 -4.23 -4.97 0.46
N ARG A 33 -4.82 -5.64 1.45
CA ARG A 33 -4.28 -5.62 2.81
C ARG A 33 -2.91 -6.27 2.88
N ARG A 34 -2.72 -7.37 2.15
CA ARG A 34 -1.43 -8.04 2.14
C ARG A 34 -0.37 -7.13 1.54
N LYS A 35 -0.68 -6.45 0.43
CA LYS A 35 0.25 -5.52 -0.20
C LYS A 35 0.58 -4.34 0.71
N HIS A 36 -0.41 -3.87 1.46
CA HIS A 36 -0.16 -2.80 2.43
C HIS A 36 0.84 -3.24 3.49
N ASN A 37 0.69 -4.45 4.00
CA ASN A 37 1.61 -4.97 5.00
C ASN A 37 3.02 -5.10 4.43
N GLU A 38 3.16 -5.54 3.18
CA GLU A 38 4.46 -5.62 2.51
C GLU A 38 5.08 -4.24 2.38
N ALA A 39 4.28 -3.24 2.00
CA ALA A 39 4.77 -1.89 1.83
C ALA A 39 5.25 -1.30 3.16
N LEU A 40 4.53 -1.56 4.24
CA LEU A 40 4.93 -1.10 5.56
C LEU A 40 6.25 -1.72 6.00
N ARG A 41 6.47 -2.99 5.69
CA ARG A 41 7.72 -3.66 6.01
C ARG A 41 8.89 -3.03 5.26
N GLU A 42 8.68 -2.65 4.00
CA GLU A 42 9.74 -2.01 3.23
C GLU A 42 10.09 -0.63 3.81
N VAL A 43 9.07 0.15 4.18
CA VAL A 43 9.30 1.45 4.80
C VAL A 43 10.02 1.28 6.13
N GLU A 44 9.62 0.29 6.91
CA GLU A 44 10.23 0.02 8.21
C GLU A 44 11.71 -0.33 8.07
N LYS A 45 12.07 -1.13 7.08
CA LYS A 45 13.47 -1.46 6.80
C LYS A 45 14.29 -0.22 6.51
N ILE A 46 13.75 0.70 5.74
CA ILE A 46 14.44 1.94 5.40
C ILE A 46 14.65 2.79 6.64
N LEU A 47 13.64 2.90 7.49
CA LEU A 47 13.72 3.70 8.70
C LEU A 47 14.70 3.10 9.72
N ILE A 48 14.72 1.78 9.84
CA ILE A 48 15.57 1.09 10.80
C ILE A 48 17.03 1.10 10.35
N SER A 49 17.25 0.98 9.04
CA SER A 49 18.63 0.92 8.52
C SER A 49 19.32 2.27 8.51
N ASN A 50 18.60 3.33 8.78
CA ASN A 50 19.20 4.64 8.93
C ASN A 50 19.56 4.90 10.39
#